data_7c4d5bf6fff403b964faf3652917eb0c
#
_entry.id   7c4d5bf6fff403b964faf3652917eb0c
#
_cell.length_a   1.000
_cell.length_b   1.000
_cell.length_c   1.000
_cell.angle_alpha   90.00
_cell.angle_beta   90.00
_cell.angle_gamma   90.00
#
_symmetry.space_group_name_H-M   'P 1'
#
loop_
_entity.id
_entity.type
_entity.pdbx_description
1 polymer ?
#
loop_
_entity_poly.entity_id
_entity_poly.type
_entity_poly.pdbx_seq_one_letter_code
_entity_poly.pdbx_strand_id
1 'polypeptide(L)'
;MAILISGAHVVTGDAAGSVYDPGDILIEGDRIAWVGPASEAPATKPASGIEMIDARRRIALPGLVNAHMHSNESFEQGAYDNLPLELWLIHSYPPIDGQRLSEREHYLRTMVCAIESIRSGVTTVQDDLLVVGTEPEALDGAAKAYRDAGLRAVITVAMWDRPFLDCLPFLRELVPGDLAAELDRAPPPTAAEQVALFERHYRAWHGTAGRIGIIPAPSGPQRCSDDLLRGAVELSARYDLPVHTHVLETKTQAVTGQVFYGKTLVEHLDEVGMLTPRFTMNHAIWLTGRDIDLLAERGCSITHNPLSNLKLGSGVCPVRRLIDAGVNVALGTDGTATSDTADIIEAIRAGSLLHKIGTHDTSHWLGAEDVFRLATRGGARSTGLAGEIGAIEAGRKADVILLDADAWGFIPLNDPIRQLAFSITSEAVQTSIIDGRVVMRDRVIATLDEAAIKAEVAEAAERFRRERLPAMHAGARRVERYVRQVYERATAMDVPLAGEPQRRPPGFARPQRGRAQQEGRKP
;
A
#
# COMPACT_ATOMS: atom_id res chain seq x y z
N MET A 1 16.33 16.87 22.01
CA MET A 1 16.32 15.77 22.98
C MET A 1 17.22 14.69 22.41
N ALA A 2 18.05 14.06 23.21
CA ALA A 2 18.86 12.93 22.74
C ALA A 2 18.34 11.64 23.37
N ILE A 3 18.39 10.52 22.62
CA ILE A 3 18.01 9.19 23.09
C ILE A 3 19.19 8.26 22.82
N LEU A 4 19.58 7.46 23.83
CA LEU A 4 20.53 6.37 23.67
C LEU A 4 19.79 5.04 23.88
N ILE A 5 19.68 4.24 22.82
CA ILE A 5 19.22 2.86 22.85
C ILE A 5 20.46 2.00 23.09
N SER A 6 20.53 1.28 24.21
CA SER A 6 21.77 0.59 24.62
C SER A 6 21.58 -0.90 24.79
N GLY A 7 22.52 -1.68 24.25
CA GLY A 7 22.62 -3.12 24.41
C GLY A 7 21.67 -3.96 23.55
N ALA A 8 21.15 -3.43 22.47
CA ALA A 8 20.27 -4.15 21.55
C ALA A 8 21.02 -5.15 20.66
N HIS A 9 20.29 -6.14 20.15
CA HIS A 9 20.67 -6.83 18.91
C HIS A 9 20.22 -5.96 17.72
N VAL A 10 21.15 -5.19 17.15
CA VAL A 10 20.83 -4.20 16.11
C VAL A 10 21.02 -4.82 14.72
N VAL A 11 19.94 -4.91 13.93
CA VAL A 11 19.99 -5.22 12.51
C VAL A 11 19.73 -3.92 11.74
N THR A 12 20.76 -3.38 11.12
CA THR A 12 20.71 -2.02 10.58
C THR A 12 19.84 -1.90 9.33
N GLY A 13 19.64 -2.99 8.57
CA GLY A 13 18.96 -2.95 7.27
C GLY A 13 19.72 -2.14 6.22
N ASP A 14 20.98 -1.79 6.46
CA ASP A 14 21.83 -1.07 5.53
C ASP A 14 22.22 -1.92 4.30
N ALA A 15 22.96 -1.33 3.36
CA ALA A 15 23.37 -2.04 2.15
C ALA A 15 24.38 -3.15 2.42
N ALA A 16 25.15 -3.04 3.52
CA ALA A 16 26.16 -4.02 3.91
C ALA A 16 25.59 -5.19 4.72
N GLY A 17 24.33 -5.07 5.21
CA GLY A 17 23.73 -6.07 6.10
C GLY A 17 24.37 -6.07 7.49
N SER A 18 24.77 -4.89 8.00
CA SER A 18 25.47 -4.78 9.27
C SER A 18 24.60 -5.22 10.44
N VAL A 19 25.21 -5.98 11.38
CA VAL A 19 24.57 -6.42 12.62
C VAL A 19 25.52 -6.16 13.78
N TYR A 20 25.00 -5.59 14.88
CA TYR A 20 25.74 -5.34 16.12
C TYR A 20 25.05 -6.00 17.30
N ASP A 21 25.77 -6.88 18.03
CA ASP A 21 25.24 -7.61 19.19
C ASP A 21 26.31 -7.78 20.28
N PRO A 22 26.27 -7.03 21.39
CA PRO A 22 25.36 -5.92 21.64
C PRO A 22 25.72 -4.67 20.84
N GLY A 23 24.72 -3.94 20.38
CA GLY A 23 24.85 -2.67 19.68
C GLY A 23 24.12 -1.54 20.39
N ASP A 24 24.60 -0.31 20.17
CA ASP A 24 23.98 0.92 20.67
C ASP A 24 23.59 1.83 19.49
N ILE A 25 22.54 2.65 19.70
CA ILE A 25 22.08 3.65 18.75
C ILE A 25 21.91 4.98 19.48
N LEU A 26 22.64 6.01 19.04
CA LEU A 26 22.50 7.38 19.55
C LEU A 26 21.62 8.18 18.57
N ILE A 27 20.55 8.76 19.11
CA ILE A 27 19.63 9.64 18.40
C ILE A 27 19.79 11.07 18.93
N GLU A 28 19.96 12.04 18.03
CA GLU A 28 20.00 13.47 18.35
C GLU A 28 18.97 14.21 17.50
N GLY A 29 18.01 14.83 18.15
CA GLY A 29 16.90 15.47 17.46
C GLY A 29 16.04 14.43 16.73
N ASP A 30 15.95 14.56 15.41
CA ASP A 30 15.18 13.69 14.54
C ASP A 30 16.05 12.69 13.74
N ARG A 31 17.37 12.63 14.05
CA ARG A 31 18.33 11.82 13.28
C ARG A 31 19.15 10.86 14.15
N ILE A 32 19.57 9.78 13.50
CA ILE A 32 20.56 8.86 14.07
C ILE A 32 21.92 9.54 13.99
N ALA A 33 22.49 9.87 15.17
CA ALA A 33 23.81 10.47 15.24
C ALA A 33 24.92 9.42 15.12
N TRP A 34 24.69 8.22 15.68
CA TRP A 34 25.66 7.12 15.64
C TRP A 34 24.96 5.76 15.83
N VAL A 35 25.53 4.71 15.24
CA VAL A 35 25.16 3.31 15.45
C VAL A 35 26.41 2.43 15.32
N GLY A 36 26.55 1.43 16.20
CA GLY A 36 27.69 0.51 16.15
C GLY A 36 27.73 -0.43 17.35
N PRO A 37 28.87 -1.18 17.51
CA PRO A 37 29.08 -2.04 18.67
C PRO A 37 29.01 -1.23 19.97
N ALA A 38 28.36 -1.76 21.02
CA ALA A 38 28.21 -1.06 22.29
C ALA A 38 29.58 -0.71 22.94
N SER A 39 30.63 -1.48 22.66
CA SER A 39 32.00 -1.21 23.14
C SER A 39 32.66 0.02 22.51
N GLU A 40 32.13 0.48 21.36
CA GLU A 40 32.62 1.63 20.59
C GLU A 40 31.73 2.86 20.75
N ALA A 41 30.66 2.75 21.54
CA ALA A 41 29.71 3.84 21.74
C ALA A 41 30.43 5.11 22.17
N PRO A 42 30.11 6.28 21.58
CA PRO A 42 30.67 7.55 22.01
C PRO A 42 30.50 7.70 23.53
N ALA A 43 31.57 8.14 24.23
CA ALA A 43 31.53 8.37 25.68
C ALA A 43 30.52 9.50 25.98
N THR A 44 29.26 9.19 25.87
CA THR A 44 28.18 10.05 26.34
C THR A 44 28.18 9.94 27.85
N LYS A 45 28.90 10.86 28.53
CA LYS A 45 28.59 11.08 29.93
C LYS A 45 27.08 11.32 29.99
N PRO A 46 26.37 10.80 31.00
CA PRO A 46 24.99 11.18 31.22
C PRO A 46 24.95 12.69 31.47
N ALA A 47 25.07 13.47 30.40
CA ALA A 47 24.76 14.87 30.42
C ALA A 47 23.28 14.97 30.78
N SER A 48 22.92 15.83 31.68
CA SER A 48 21.54 16.14 32.01
C SER A 48 20.77 16.39 30.71
N GLY A 49 19.93 15.43 30.28
CA GLY A 49 19.11 15.56 29.07
C GLY A 49 19.15 14.42 28.05
N ILE A 50 19.90 13.32 28.30
CA ILE A 50 19.83 12.11 27.44
C ILE A 50 18.85 11.11 28.06
N GLU A 51 17.85 10.72 27.28
CA GLU A 51 16.95 9.62 27.63
C GLU A 51 17.64 8.28 27.30
N MET A 52 17.73 7.39 28.31
CA MET A 52 18.30 6.05 28.14
C MET A 52 17.19 5.02 27.94
N ILE A 53 17.27 4.25 26.88
CA ILE A 53 16.40 3.08 26.65
C ILE A 53 17.26 1.82 26.80
N ASP A 54 17.05 1.06 27.89
CA ASP A 54 17.66 -0.25 28.06
C ASP A 54 17.05 -1.23 27.04
N ALA A 55 17.85 -1.59 26.05
CA ALA A 55 17.47 -2.47 24.96
C ALA A 55 18.10 -3.86 25.04
N ARG A 56 18.69 -4.23 26.18
CA ARG A 56 19.09 -5.61 26.43
C ARG A 56 17.86 -6.51 26.29
N ARG A 57 17.97 -7.59 25.55
CA ARG A 57 16.84 -8.47 25.16
C ARG A 57 15.81 -7.79 24.24
N ARG A 58 16.27 -6.81 23.44
CA ARG A 58 15.50 -6.21 22.34
C ARG A 58 16.26 -6.39 21.02
N ILE A 59 15.49 -6.59 19.96
CA ILE A 59 16.00 -6.55 18.58
C ILE A 59 15.61 -5.19 18.02
N ALA A 60 16.60 -4.41 17.60
CA ALA A 60 16.39 -3.10 16.99
C ALA A 60 16.41 -3.25 15.46
N LEU A 61 15.34 -2.85 14.80
CA LEU A 61 15.20 -2.82 13.35
C LEU A 61 14.89 -1.39 12.87
N PRO A 62 15.18 -1.04 11.61
CA PRO A 62 14.64 0.17 11.02
C PRO A 62 13.11 0.12 11.03
N GLY A 63 12.48 1.26 11.20
CA GLY A 63 11.05 1.38 11.07
C GLY A 63 10.55 0.85 9.73
N LEU A 64 9.48 0.06 9.74
CA LEU A 64 8.89 -0.52 8.54
C LEU A 64 8.11 0.54 7.76
N VAL A 65 8.06 0.37 6.45
CA VAL A 65 7.35 1.25 5.53
C VAL A 65 6.19 0.48 4.90
N ASN A 66 4.96 0.93 5.13
CA ASN A 66 3.79 0.47 4.40
C ASN A 66 3.61 1.40 3.17
N ALA A 67 4.05 0.93 2.01
CA ALA A 67 4.16 1.75 0.81
C ALA A 67 2.86 1.90 0.02
N HIS A 68 1.76 1.30 0.48
CA HIS A 68 0.41 1.45 -0.09
C HIS A 68 -0.65 0.94 0.86
N MET A 69 -1.59 1.81 1.20
CA MET A 69 -2.79 1.47 1.95
C MET A 69 -3.94 2.44 1.64
N HIS A 70 -5.15 2.10 2.11
CA HIS A 70 -6.34 2.94 2.04
C HIS A 70 -6.98 3.05 3.42
N SER A 71 -6.63 4.07 4.19
CA SER A 71 -7.16 4.25 5.56
C SER A 71 -8.66 4.56 5.58
N ASN A 72 -9.17 5.10 4.49
CA ASN A 72 -10.59 5.41 4.35
C ASN A 72 -11.53 4.19 4.27
N GLU A 73 -11.00 2.96 4.32
CA GLU A 73 -11.77 1.72 4.26
C GLU A 73 -11.95 1.01 5.62
N SER A 74 -11.36 1.53 6.70
CA SER A 74 -11.23 0.80 7.96
C SER A 74 -12.58 0.42 8.64
N PHE A 75 -13.67 1.14 8.36
CA PHE A 75 -14.99 0.76 8.86
C PHE A 75 -15.66 -0.36 8.06
N GLU A 76 -15.02 -0.82 6.99
CA GLU A 76 -15.48 -1.89 6.12
C GLU A 76 -14.70 -3.20 6.30
N GLN A 77 -13.77 -3.27 7.28
CA GLN A 77 -13.04 -4.50 7.60
C GLN A 77 -14.02 -5.67 7.82
N GLY A 78 -13.78 -6.80 7.14
CA GLY A 78 -14.62 -7.98 7.21
C GLY A 78 -16.01 -7.86 6.56
N ALA A 79 -16.31 -6.75 5.87
CA ALA A 79 -17.60 -6.55 5.22
C ALA A 79 -17.76 -7.33 3.90
N TYR A 80 -16.65 -7.71 3.27
CA TYR A 80 -16.66 -8.31 1.93
C TYR A 80 -15.88 -9.62 1.90
N ASP A 81 -16.42 -10.60 1.16
CA ASP A 81 -15.77 -11.88 0.89
C ASP A 81 -16.11 -12.37 -0.52
N ASN A 82 -15.17 -13.09 -1.16
CA ASN A 82 -15.35 -13.73 -2.46
C ASN A 82 -15.77 -12.77 -3.61
N LEU A 83 -15.27 -11.53 -3.59
CA LEU A 83 -15.49 -10.55 -4.63
C LEU A 83 -14.18 -10.26 -5.38
N PRO A 84 -14.17 -10.27 -6.74
CA PRO A 84 -13.09 -9.68 -7.49
C PRO A 84 -13.14 -8.15 -7.38
N LEU A 85 -12.02 -7.47 -7.68
CA LEU A 85 -11.87 -6.01 -7.55
C LEU A 85 -13.05 -5.24 -8.15
N GLU A 86 -13.46 -5.57 -9.36
CA GLU A 86 -14.50 -4.83 -10.09
C GLU A 86 -15.84 -4.84 -9.36
N LEU A 87 -16.16 -5.95 -8.69
CA LEU A 87 -17.39 -6.08 -7.91
C LEU A 87 -17.21 -5.49 -6.50
N TRP A 88 -16.06 -5.74 -5.86
CA TRP A 88 -15.75 -5.12 -4.59
C TRP A 88 -15.81 -3.59 -4.67
N LEU A 89 -15.21 -3.01 -5.73
CA LEU A 89 -15.10 -1.56 -5.91
C LEU A 89 -16.47 -0.86 -5.93
N ILE A 90 -17.48 -1.43 -6.59
CA ILE A 90 -18.82 -0.84 -6.61
C ILE A 90 -19.58 -0.96 -5.28
N HIS A 91 -19.17 -1.89 -4.41
CA HIS A 91 -19.75 -2.02 -3.08
C HIS A 91 -19.12 -1.05 -2.08
N SER A 92 -17.79 -0.88 -2.12
CA SER A 92 -17.06 0.04 -1.24
C SER A 92 -17.14 1.50 -1.73
N TYR A 93 -17.22 1.72 -3.05
CA TYR A 93 -17.32 3.04 -3.70
C TYR A 93 -18.48 3.05 -4.71
N PRO A 94 -19.74 3.01 -4.25
CA PRO A 94 -20.88 2.91 -5.13
C PRO A 94 -21.00 4.15 -6.04
N PRO A 95 -21.27 3.95 -7.35
CA PRO A 95 -21.42 5.07 -8.28
C PRO A 95 -22.73 5.83 -8.11
N ILE A 96 -23.66 5.31 -7.31
CA ILE A 96 -24.96 5.90 -6.98
C ILE A 96 -25.12 5.86 -5.46
N ASP A 97 -25.74 6.91 -4.90
CA ASP A 97 -26.07 7.01 -3.47
C ASP A 97 -24.88 6.95 -2.50
N GLY A 98 -23.68 7.28 -2.97
CA GLY A 98 -22.52 7.50 -2.12
C GLY A 98 -22.78 8.63 -1.12
N GLN A 99 -22.81 8.32 0.19
CA GLN A 99 -23.00 9.32 1.23
C GLN A 99 -21.64 9.83 1.71
N ARG A 100 -21.48 11.15 1.75
CA ARG A 100 -20.26 11.79 2.26
C ARG A 100 -20.10 11.59 3.75
N LEU A 101 -18.87 11.38 4.19
CA LEU A 101 -18.47 11.35 5.58
C LEU A 101 -18.03 12.75 6.04
N SER A 102 -18.14 13.00 7.34
CA SER A 102 -17.59 14.20 7.96
C SER A 102 -16.06 14.08 8.11
N GLU A 103 -15.37 15.20 8.21
CA GLU A 103 -13.93 15.24 8.52
C GLU A 103 -13.58 14.40 9.75
N ARG A 104 -14.44 14.43 10.81
CA ARG A 104 -14.22 13.64 12.02
C ARG A 104 -14.32 12.13 11.76
N GLU A 105 -15.26 11.69 10.94
CA GLU A 105 -15.37 10.28 10.55
C GLU A 105 -14.16 9.84 9.74
N HIS A 106 -13.64 10.66 8.83
CA HIS A 106 -12.38 10.37 8.13
C HIS A 106 -11.19 10.31 9.09
N TYR A 107 -11.10 11.24 10.05
CA TYR A 107 -10.09 11.20 11.11
C TYR A 107 -10.12 9.87 11.88
N LEU A 108 -11.31 9.41 12.30
CA LEU A 108 -11.47 8.18 13.06
C LEU A 108 -11.11 6.94 12.24
N ARG A 109 -11.52 6.88 10.96
CA ARG A 109 -11.14 5.79 10.05
C ARG A 109 -9.63 5.71 9.89
N THR A 110 -8.97 6.82 9.64
CA THR A 110 -7.52 6.88 9.52
C THR A 110 -6.82 6.54 10.83
N MET A 111 -7.38 6.94 11.97
CA MET A 111 -6.80 6.65 13.29
C MET A 111 -6.75 5.15 13.59
N VAL A 112 -7.75 4.36 13.16
CA VAL A 112 -7.71 2.90 13.25
C VAL A 112 -6.46 2.35 12.57
N CYS A 113 -6.22 2.75 11.33
CA CYS A 113 -5.06 2.32 10.56
C CYS A 113 -3.73 2.85 11.13
N ALA A 114 -3.71 4.08 11.65
CA ALA A 114 -2.52 4.67 12.25
C ALA A 114 -2.09 3.89 13.51
N ILE A 115 -3.04 3.53 14.37
CA ILE A 115 -2.78 2.75 15.59
C ILE A 115 -2.27 1.34 15.22
N GLU A 116 -2.92 0.65 14.29
CA GLU A 116 -2.50 -0.69 13.84
C GLU A 116 -1.12 -0.64 13.18
N SER A 117 -0.85 0.36 12.33
CA SER A 117 0.46 0.59 11.71
C SER A 117 1.57 0.78 12.77
N ILE A 118 1.38 1.68 13.74
CA ILE A 118 2.36 1.90 14.82
C ILE A 118 2.62 0.61 15.60
N ARG A 119 1.57 -0.16 15.91
CA ARG A 119 1.64 -1.41 16.66
C ARG A 119 2.31 -2.54 15.90
N SER A 120 2.30 -2.49 14.57
CA SER A 120 2.99 -3.46 13.71
C SER A 120 4.42 -3.02 13.32
N GLY A 121 4.90 -1.89 13.86
CA GLY A 121 6.26 -1.39 13.63
C GLY A 121 6.39 -0.53 12.36
N VAL A 122 5.29 -0.14 11.74
CA VAL A 122 5.30 0.84 10.66
C VAL A 122 5.60 2.22 11.23
N THR A 123 6.59 2.90 10.67
CA THR A 123 6.94 4.28 11.00
C THR A 123 6.57 5.25 9.89
N THR A 124 6.36 4.73 8.68
CA THR A 124 5.96 5.51 7.51
C THR A 124 4.88 4.77 6.73
N VAL A 125 3.78 5.45 6.42
CA VAL A 125 2.73 4.96 5.54
C VAL A 125 2.65 5.80 4.27
N GLN A 126 2.26 5.18 3.14
CA GLN A 126 1.72 5.87 1.98
C GLN A 126 0.23 5.51 1.88
N ASP A 127 -0.61 6.50 2.16
CA ASP A 127 -2.06 6.36 2.26
C ASP A 127 -2.73 6.94 1.01
N ASP A 128 -3.34 6.09 0.20
CA ASP A 128 -4.05 6.49 -1.01
C ASP A 128 -5.55 6.71 -0.71
N LEU A 129 -5.91 7.96 -0.51
CA LEU A 129 -7.27 8.37 -0.16
C LEU A 129 -8.16 8.49 -1.40
N LEU A 130 -8.73 7.38 -1.86
CA LEU A 130 -9.55 7.30 -3.08
C LEU A 130 -10.76 8.26 -3.10
N VAL A 131 -11.23 8.71 -1.95
CA VAL A 131 -12.44 9.55 -1.84
C VAL A 131 -12.16 11.05 -1.97
N VAL A 132 -10.92 11.52 -1.92
CA VAL A 132 -10.56 12.96 -1.86
C VAL A 132 -11.13 13.76 -3.03
N GLY A 133 -11.22 13.18 -4.22
CA GLY A 133 -11.79 13.86 -5.38
C GLY A 133 -13.25 14.27 -5.23
N THR A 134 -14.03 13.56 -4.40
CA THR A 134 -15.42 13.87 -4.09
C THR A 134 -15.63 14.33 -2.66
N GLU A 135 -14.76 13.98 -1.75
CA GLU A 135 -14.79 14.31 -0.32
C GLU A 135 -13.46 14.96 0.11
N PRO A 136 -13.23 16.23 -0.22
CA PRO A 136 -11.96 16.91 0.09
C PRO A 136 -11.61 16.90 1.59
N GLU A 137 -12.60 16.85 2.47
CA GLU A 137 -12.47 16.79 3.93
C GLU A 137 -11.77 15.51 4.39
N ALA A 138 -11.75 14.47 3.56
CA ALA A 138 -11.09 13.21 3.86
C ALA A 138 -9.60 13.39 4.10
N LEU A 139 -8.92 14.20 3.28
CA LEU A 139 -7.50 14.46 3.42
C LEU A 139 -7.21 15.26 4.70
N ASP A 140 -8.05 16.26 5.03
CA ASP A 140 -7.89 17.05 6.25
C ASP A 140 -8.04 16.17 7.50
N GLY A 141 -9.02 15.26 7.51
CA GLY A 141 -9.22 14.27 8.56
C GLY A 141 -8.03 13.33 8.70
N ALA A 142 -7.54 12.75 7.60
CA ALA A 142 -6.41 11.84 7.59
C ALA A 142 -5.11 12.51 8.02
N ALA A 143 -4.81 13.71 7.50
CA ALA A 143 -3.61 14.46 7.88
C ALA A 143 -3.57 14.81 9.37
N LYS A 144 -4.73 15.18 9.95
CA LYS A 144 -4.87 15.39 11.40
C LYS A 144 -4.61 14.10 12.18
N ALA A 145 -5.19 12.97 11.74
CA ALA A 145 -5.02 11.70 12.41
C ALA A 145 -3.54 11.26 12.45
N TYR A 146 -2.83 11.29 11.33
CA TYR A 146 -1.42 10.94 11.28
C TYR A 146 -0.53 11.90 12.08
N ARG A 147 -0.81 13.20 12.02
CA ARG A 147 -0.11 14.20 12.83
C ARG A 147 -0.26 13.91 14.32
N ASP A 148 -1.48 13.66 14.78
CA ASP A 148 -1.81 13.46 16.19
C ASP A 148 -1.30 12.09 16.68
N ALA A 149 -1.36 11.05 15.85
CA ALA A 149 -0.75 9.75 16.13
C ALA A 149 0.78 9.81 16.21
N GLY A 150 1.41 10.78 15.56
CA GLY A 150 2.87 10.90 15.48
C GLY A 150 3.50 10.06 14.37
N LEU A 151 2.70 9.47 13.48
CA LEU A 151 3.14 8.64 12.37
C LEU A 151 3.62 9.53 11.19
N ARG A 152 4.63 9.08 10.45
CA ARG A 152 5.00 9.70 9.18
C ARG A 152 4.02 9.21 8.10
N ALA A 153 3.47 10.13 7.32
CA ALA A 153 2.52 9.80 6.27
C ALA A 153 2.80 10.55 4.97
N VAL A 154 2.81 9.82 3.86
CA VAL A 154 2.73 10.34 2.50
C VAL A 154 1.31 10.12 2.04
N ILE A 155 0.50 11.18 2.02
CA ILE A 155 -0.92 11.10 1.72
C ILE A 155 -1.14 11.49 0.26
N THR A 156 -1.90 10.68 -0.46
CA THR A 156 -2.20 10.99 -1.86
C THR A 156 -3.43 11.86 -2.00
N VAL A 157 -3.42 12.70 -3.01
CA VAL A 157 -4.65 13.28 -3.56
C VAL A 157 -5.06 12.41 -4.74
N ALA A 158 -6.01 11.50 -4.51
CA ALA A 158 -6.51 10.63 -5.57
C ALA A 158 -7.29 11.43 -6.61
N MET A 159 -6.96 11.21 -7.89
CA MET A 159 -7.45 12.00 -9.02
C MET A 159 -8.12 11.10 -10.05
N TRP A 160 -9.25 11.54 -10.61
CA TRP A 160 -9.92 10.94 -11.76
C TRP A 160 -10.85 11.96 -12.41
N ASP A 161 -11.04 11.87 -13.73
CA ASP A 161 -11.89 12.78 -14.51
C ASP A 161 -12.69 12.08 -15.61
N ARG A 162 -12.75 10.73 -15.60
CA ARG A 162 -13.62 9.98 -16.51
C ARG A 162 -14.91 9.55 -15.80
N PRO A 163 -16.06 9.63 -16.51
CA PRO A 163 -17.33 9.09 -16.04
C PRO A 163 -17.23 7.60 -15.71
N PHE A 164 -17.96 7.14 -14.69
CA PHE A 164 -17.93 5.73 -14.25
C PHE A 164 -18.14 4.73 -15.40
N LEU A 165 -19.08 5.01 -16.31
CA LEU A 165 -19.39 4.13 -17.44
C LEU A 165 -18.24 3.99 -18.44
N ASP A 166 -17.29 4.92 -18.44
CA ASP A 166 -16.14 4.95 -19.35
C ASP A 166 -14.85 4.46 -18.71
N CYS A 167 -14.90 4.02 -17.44
CA CYS A 167 -13.76 3.49 -16.72
C CYS A 167 -13.53 1.99 -16.92
N LEU A 168 -14.54 1.25 -17.35
CA LEU A 168 -14.49 -0.19 -17.59
C LEU A 168 -14.81 -0.50 -19.05
N PRO A 169 -14.11 -1.45 -19.69
CA PRO A 169 -14.40 -1.82 -21.06
C PRO A 169 -15.81 -2.43 -21.16
N PHE A 170 -16.54 -2.14 -22.22
CA PHE A 170 -17.88 -2.66 -22.49
C PHE A 170 -19.01 -2.16 -21.57
N LEU A 171 -18.71 -1.48 -20.44
CA LEU A 171 -19.74 -1.16 -19.43
C LEU A 171 -20.85 -0.28 -20.01
N ARG A 172 -20.49 0.79 -20.75
CA ARG A 172 -21.47 1.72 -21.32
C ARG A 172 -22.45 1.05 -22.29
N GLU A 173 -22.00 0.04 -23.06
CA GLU A 173 -22.87 -0.71 -23.98
C GLU A 173 -23.82 -1.69 -23.27
N LEU A 174 -23.48 -2.12 -22.05
CA LEU A 174 -24.26 -3.08 -21.27
C LEU A 174 -25.33 -2.41 -20.40
N VAL A 175 -25.12 -1.15 -20.00
CA VAL A 175 -26.03 -0.44 -19.09
C VAL A 175 -27.19 0.16 -19.87
N PRO A 176 -28.47 -0.05 -19.46
CA PRO A 176 -29.64 0.55 -20.09
C PRO A 176 -29.61 2.08 -20.08
N GLY A 177 -30.18 2.71 -21.11
CA GLY A 177 -30.08 4.15 -21.34
C GLY A 177 -30.62 5.02 -20.20
N ASP A 178 -31.68 4.61 -19.50
CA ASP A 178 -32.23 5.29 -18.33
C ASP A 178 -31.27 5.29 -17.14
N LEU A 179 -30.66 4.15 -16.85
CA LEU A 179 -29.64 4.02 -15.80
C LEU A 179 -28.32 4.72 -16.21
N ALA A 180 -27.93 4.64 -17.48
CA ALA A 180 -26.76 5.35 -17.99
C ALA A 180 -26.94 6.88 -17.85
N ALA A 181 -28.11 7.42 -18.20
CA ALA A 181 -28.40 8.84 -18.01
C ALA A 181 -28.42 9.27 -16.54
N GLU A 182 -28.77 8.38 -15.62
CA GLU A 182 -28.68 8.63 -14.18
C GLU A 182 -27.23 8.68 -13.70
N LEU A 183 -26.40 7.73 -14.13
CA LEU A 183 -24.97 7.64 -13.79
C LEU A 183 -24.17 8.82 -14.34
N ASP A 184 -24.55 9.32 -15.53
CA ASP A 184 -23.91 10.48 -16.17
C ASP A 184 -24.43 11.83 -15.66
N ARG A 185 -25.42 11.86 -14.73
CA ARG A 185 -26.05 13.11 -14.27
C ARG A 185 -25.08 14.03 -13.56
N ALA A 186 -24.14 13.47 -12.81
CA ALA A 186 -23.08 14.21 -12.13
C ALA A 186 -21.73 13.90 -12.80
N PRO A 187 -21.24 14.76 -13.71
CA PRO A 187 -19.95 14.55 -14.32
C PRO A 187 -18.84 14.59 -13.26
N PRO A 188 -17.73 13.83 -13.46
CA PRO A 188 -16.58 13.92 -12.59
C PRO A 188 -15.96 15.32 -12.68
N PRO A 189 -15.13 15.72 -11.67
CA PRO A 189 -14.34 16.93 -11.76
C PRO A 189 -13.43 16.91 -13.00
N THR A 190 -13.17 18.08 -13.56
CA THR A 190 -12.25 18.24 -14.69
C THR A 190 -10.78 18.06 -14.24
N ALA A 191 -9.87 17.78 -15.17
CA ALA A 191 -8.43 17.71 -14.89
C ALA A 191 -7.91 18.98 -14.18
N ALA A 192 -8.35 20.17 -14.61
CA ALA A 192 -7.97 21.44 -13.99
C ALA A 192 -8.45 21.56 -12.54
N GLU A 193 -9.68 21.14 -12.24
CA GLU A 193 -10.21 21.14 -10.88
C GLU A 193 -9.45 20.14 -9.99
N GLN A 194 -9.06 18.99 -10.51
CA GLN A 194 -8.26 18.01 -9.78
C GLN A 194 -6.86 18.53 -9.47
N VAL A 195 -6.21 19.20 -10.42
CA VAL A 195 -4.92 19.87 -10.20
C VAL A 195 -5.04 20.96 -9.14
N ALA A 196 -6.09 21.80 -9.21
CA ALA A 196 -6.33 22.84 -8.21
C ALA A 196 -6.62 22.27 -6.82
N LEU A 197 -7.33 21.15 -6.74
CA LEU A 197 -7.58 20.41 -5.50
C LEU A 197 -6.27 19.93 -4.87
N PHE A 198 -5.39 19.32 -5.67
CA PHE A 198 -4.06 18.92 -5.22
C PHE A 198 -3.28 20.10 -4.64
N GLU A 199 -3.17 21.21 -5.37
CA GLU A 199 -2.40 22.37 -4.93
C GLU A 199 -2.95 22.98 -3.63
N ARG A 200 -4.27 22.94 -3.42
CA ARG A 200 -4.89 23.36 -2.17
C ARG A 200 -4.41 22.53 -0.98
N HIS A 201 -4.47 21.18 -1.10
CA HIS A 201 -4.06 20.29 -0.02
C HIS A 201 -2.55 20.28 0.18
N TYR A 202 -1.78 20.41 -0.89
CA TYR A 202 -0.33 20.54 -0.81
C TYR A 202 0.07 21.77 0.02
N ARG A 203 -0.51 22.93 -0.27
CA ARG A 203 -0.22 24.16 0.50
C ARG A 203 -0.66 24.08 1.96
N ALA A 204 -1.75 23.35 2.24
CA ALA A 204 -2.28 23.23 3.60
C ALA A 204 -1.46 22.25 4.48
N TRP A 205 -0.98 21.16 3.92
CA TRP A 205 -0.49 20.02 4.71
C TRP A 205 0.94 19.59 4.44
N HIS A 206 1.48 19.81 3.22
CA HIS A 206 2.82 19.31 2.89
C HIS A 206 3.88 19.92 3.81
N GLY A 207 4.73 19.06 4.39
CA GLY A 207 5.76 19.47 5.36
C GLY A 207 5.24 19.67 6.79
N THR A 208 3.94 19.58 7.05
CA THR A 208 3.38 19.77 8.39
C THR A 208 3.97 18.76 9.38
N ALA A 209 4.32 19.25 10.57
CA ALA A 209 4.97 18.50 11.64
C ALA A 209 6.29 17.79 11.22
N GLY A 210 6.87 18.11 10.06
CA GLY A 210 8.05 17.46 9.49
C GLY A 210 7.80 16.02 9.00
N ARG A 211 6.55 15.55 9.02
CA ARG A 211 6.21 14.14 8.75
C ARG A 211 5.07 13.92 7.76
N ILE A 212 4.31 14.96 7.40
CA ILE A 212 3.20 14.85 6.46
C ILE A 212 3.64 15.27 5.06
N GLY A 213 3.62 14.34 4.12
CA GLY A 213 3.84 14.59 2.69
C GLY A 213 2.52 14.51 1.93
N ILE A 214 2.35 15.32 0.89
CA ILE A 214 1.20 15.27 -0.01
C ILE A 214 1.71 15.02 -1.42
N ILE A 215 1.15 14.01 -2.12
CA ILE A 215 1.56 13.64 -3.48
C ILE A 215 0.36 13.49 -4.41
N PRO A 216 0.51 13.71 -5.74
CA PRO A 216 -0.54 13.43 -6.71
C PRO A 216 -0.66 11.94 -6.99
N ALA A 217 -1.90 11.44 -7.11
CA ALA A 217 -2.16 10.03 -7.40
C ALA A 217 -3.33 9.88 -8.38
N PRO A 218 -3.10 9.85 -9.70
CA PRO A 218 -4.10 9.35 -10.64
C PRO A 218 -4.56 7.97 -10.19
N SER A 219 -5.88 7.80 -9.97
CA SER A 219 -6.45 6.58 -9.38
C SER A 219 -6.19 5.33 -10.24
N GLY A 220 -6.11 5.51 -11.56
CA GLY A 220 -5.75 4.47 -12.54
C GLY A 220 -5.82 5.04 -13.95
N PRO A 221 -4.99 4.56 -14.91
CA PRO A 221 -4.94 5.12 -16.27
C PRO A 221 -6.31 5.14 -16.96
N GLN A 222 -7.12 4.10 -16.74
CA GLN A 222 -8.46 3.97 -17.33
C GLN A 222 -9.48 4.93 -16.72
N ARG A 223 -9.19 5.54 -15.58
CA ARG A 223 -10.07 6.48 -14.87
C ARG A 223 -9.70 7.95 -15.10
N CYS A 224 -8.60 8.17 -15.81
CA CYS A 224 -8.03 9.48 -16.04
C CYS A 224 -7.94 9.80 -17.54
N SER A 225 -8.16 11.06 -17.90
CA SER A 225 -7.80 11.56 -19.22
C SER A 225 -6.28 11.72 -19.34
N ASP A 226 -5.77 11.77 -20.57
CA ASP A 226 -4.35 12.05 -20.81
C ASP A 226 -3.94 13.44 -20.26
N ASP A 227 -4.85 14.41 -20.29
CA ASP A 227 -4.60 15.74 -19.74
C ASP A 227 -4.43 15.70 -18.21
N LEU A 228 -5.23 14.90 -17.50
CA LEU A 228 -5.06 14.70 -16.07
C LEU A 228 -3.76 13.94 -15.75
N LEU A 229 -3.41 12.90 -16.52
CA LEU A 229 -2.16 12.17 -16.34
C LEU A 229 -0.95 13.09 -16.53
N ARG A 230 -0.95 13.92 -17.60
CA ARG A 230 0.11 14.93 -17.82
C ARG A 230 0.14 16.00 -16.72
N GLY A 231 -1.03 16.43 -16.22
CA GLY A 231 -1.13 17.33 -15.08
C GLY A 231 -0.46 16.75 -13.82
N ALA A 232 -0.63 15.47 -13.54
CA ALA A 232 0.05 14.79 -12.43
C ALA A 232 1.57 14.72 -12.63
N VAL A 233 2.05 14.48 -13.86
CA VAL A 233 3.48 14.54 -14.21
C VAL A 233 4.06 15.95 -13.97
N GLU A 234 3.33 16.99 -14.40
CA GLU A 234 3.76 18.38 -14.18
C GLU A 234 3.82 18.75 -12.70
N LEU A 235 2.83 18.30 -11.89
CA LEU A 235 2.85 18.49 -10.43
C LEU A 235 4.05 17.79 -9.79
N SER A 236 4.30 16.53 -10.17
CA SER A 236 5.48 15.77 -9.73
C SER A 236 6.78 16.48 -10.06
N ALA A 237 6.93 17.00 -11.28
CA ALA A 237 8.14 17.70 -11.70
C ALA A 237 8.30 19.06 -10.99
N ARG A 238 7.19 19.80 -10.81
CA ARG A 238 7.19 21.14 -10.19
C ARG A 238 7.58 21.12 -8.72
N TYR A 239 7.10 20.13 -8.00
CA TYR A 239 7.27 20.02 -6.55
C TYR A 239 8.27 18.94 -6.12
N ASP A 240 8.92 18.26 -7.09
CA ASP A 240 9.83 17.13 -6.87
C ASP A 240 9.21 16.00 -6.02
N LEU A 241 8.02 15.56 -6.39
CA LEU A 241 7.21 14.59 -5.64
C LEU A 241 7.11 13.25 -6.37
N PRO A 242 6.95 12.14 -5.63
CA PRO A 242 6.48 10.89 -6.21
C PRO A 242 5.08 11.04 -6.85
N VAL A 243 4.80 10.17 -7.83
CA VAL A 243 3.44 9.94 -8.35
C VAL A 243 3.09 8.49 -8.14
N HIS A 244 1.87 8.24 -7.70
CA HIS A 244 1.38 6.93 -7.32
C HIS A 244 0.11 6.58 -8.10
N THR A 245 -0.06 5.34 -8.56
CA THR A 245 -1.27 4.91 -9.29
C THR A 245 -1.46 3.39 -9.30
N HIS A 246 -2.73 2.94 -9.40
CA HIS A 246 -3.09 1.53 -9.56
C HIS A 246 -3.01 1.11 -11.03
N VAL A 247 -2.21 0.10 -11.35
CA VAL A 247 -2.05 -0.37 -12.73
C VAL A 247 -1.89 -1.89 -12.77
N LEU A 248 -2.65 -2.50 -13.69
CA LEU A 248 -2.57 -3.93 -14.00
C LEU A 248 -2.77 -4.85 -12.78
N GLU A 249 -3.66 -4.43 -11.88
CA GLU A 249 -4.07 -5.23 -10.73
C GLU A 249 -4.90 -6.44 -11.16
N THR A 250 -5.83 -6.25 -12.11
CA THR A 250 -6.72 -7.31 -12.59
C THR A 250 -6.55 -7.56 -14.08
N LYS A 251 -7.03 -8.73 -14.51
CA LYS A 251 -7.11 -9.05 -15.94
C LYS A 251 -8.01 -8.05 -16.70
N THR A 252 -9.05 -7.53 -16.06
CA THR A 252 -9.90 -6.49 -16.64
C THR A 252 -9.10 -5.25 -17.00
N GLN A 253 -8.16 -4.83 -16.16
CA GLN A 253 -7.28 -3.69 -16.48
C GLN A 253 -6.35 -3.99 -17.67
N ALA A 254 -5.83 -5.22 -17.79
CA ALA A 254 -5.04 -5.61 -18.96
C ALA A 254 -5.86 -5.57 -20.24
N VAL A 255 -7.12 -6.07 -20.21
CA VAL A 255 -8.06 -5.96 -21.32
C VAL A 255 -8.39 -4.49 -21.62
N THR A 256 -8.55 -3.67 -20.60
CA THR A 256 -8.82 -2.23 -20.76
C THR A 256 -7.72 -1.55 -21.57
N GLY A 257 -6.46 -1.85 -21.31
CA GLY A 257 -5.34 -1.34 -22.10
C GLY A 257 -5.50 -1.63 -23.60
N GLN A 258 -5.84 -2.88 -23.94
CA GLN A 258 -6.05 -3.29 -25.32
C GLN A 258 -7.28 -2.63 -25.95
N VAL A 259 -8.40 -2.54 -25.22
CA VAL A 259 -9.66 -2.00 -25.74
C VAL A 259 -9.61 -0.48 -25.89
N PHE A 260 -9.03 0.24 -24.93
CA PHE A 260 -9.04 1.71 -24.91
C PHE A 260 -7.89 2.32 -25.72
N TYR A 261 -6.71 1.66 -25.70
CA TYR A 261 -5.48 2.26 -26.23
C TYR A 261 -4.79 1.40 -27.30
N GLY A 262 -5.22 0.13 -27.51
CA GLY A 262 -4.57 -0.80 -28.45
C GLY A 262 -3.18 -1.27 -28.00
N LYS A 263 -2.83 -1.08 -26.72
CA LYS A 263 -1.53 -1.39 -26.11
C LYS A 263 -1.68 -1.72 -24.64
N THR A 264 -0.59 -2.02 -23.92
CA THR A 264 -0.65 -2.18 -22.47
C THR A 264 -0.85 -0.84 -21.77
N LEU A 265 -1.36 -0.85 -20.54
CA LEU A 265 -1.47 0.37 -19.76
C LEU A 265 -0.09 0.97 -19.41
N VAL A 266 0.95 0.15 -19.30
CA VAL A 266 2.32 0.62 -19.05
C VAL A 266 2.88 1.35 -20.27
N GLU A 267 2.69 0.80 -21.48
CA GLU A 267 3.06 1.48 -22.74
C GLU A 267 2.33 2.83 -22.90
N HIS A 268 1.04 2.87 -22.56
CA HIS A 268 0.28 4.13 -22.58
C HIS A 268 0.83 5.15 -21.57
N LEU A 269 1.16 4.73 -20.35
CA LEU A 269 1.76 5.60 -19.34
C LEU A 269 3.15 6.11 -19.75
N ASP A 270 3.95 5.30 -20.46
CA ASP A 270 5.23 5.76 -21.01
C ASP A 270 5.02 6.86 -22.07
N GLU A 271 4.05 6.69 -22.97
CA GLU A 271 3.72 7.68 -23.99
C GLU A 271 3.24 9.03 -23.43
N VAL A 272 2.48 9.03 -22.34
CA VAL A 272 2.08 10.28 -21.68
C VAL A 272 3.17 10.87 -20.79
N GLY A 273 4.34 10.20 -20.68
CA GLY A 273 5.50 10.66 -19.93
C GLY A 273 5.44 10.41 -18.43
N MET A 274 4.58 9.50 -17.98
CA MET A 274 4.38 9.24 -16.55
C MET A 274 5.46 8.33 -15.96
N LEU A 275 6.08 7.45 -16.77
CA LEU A 275 7.14 6.57 -16.29
C LEU A 275 8.43 7.35 -16.05
N THR A 276 8.72 7.60 -14.78
CA THR A 276 9.92 8.34 -14.31
C THR A 276 10.46 7.66 -13.04
N PRO A 277 11.67 8.00 -12.57
CA PRO A 277 12.18 7.49 -11.29
C PRO A 277 11.32 7.85 -10.07
N ARG A 278 10.40 8.82 -10.21
CA ARG A 278 9.43 9.21 -9.17
C ARG A 278 8.09 8.48 -9.29
N PHE A 279 7.91 7.65 -10.31
CA PHE A 279 6.66 6.91 -10.52
C PHE A 279 6.65 5.61 -9.72
N THR A 280 5.56 5.38 -8.97
CA THR A 280 5.27 4.11 -8.29
C THR A 280 3.97 3.52 -8.80
N MET A 281 4.04 2.30 -9.30
CA MET A 281 2.93 1.51 -9.79
C MET A 281 2.48 0.50 -8.73
N ASN A 282 1.21 0.52 -8.36
CA ASN A 282 0.67 -0.48 -7.42
C ASN A 282 0.22 -1.75 -8.14
N HIS A 283 0.36 -2.87 -7.43
CA HIS A 283 -0.03 -4.23 -7.81
C HIS A 283 0.82 -4.86 -8.91
N ALA A 284 0.88 -4.30 -10.13
CA ALA A 284 1.76 -4.76 -11.22
C ALA A 284 1.67 -6.27 -11.49
N ILE A 285 0.45 -6.83 -11.54
CA ILE A 285 0.24 -8.29 -11.64
C ILE A 285 0.28 -8.76 -13.09
N TRP A 286 -0.44 -8.05 -13.98
CA TRP A 286 -0.71 -8.47 -15.36
C TRP A 286 0.27 -7.85 -16.37
N LEU A 287 1.57 -7.89 -16.06
CA LEU A 287 2.65 -7.32 -16.87
C LEU A 287 3.03 -8.21 -18.06
N THR A 288 3.44 -7.59 -19.15
CA THR A 288 4.20 -8.22 -20.23
C THR A 288 5.71 -8.15 -19.95
N GLY A 289 6.53 -8.88 -20.71
CA GLY A 289 8.00 -8.75 -20.66
C GLY A 289 8.45 -7.32 -20.98
N ARG A 290 7.83 -6.70 -22.01
CA ARG A 290 8.13 -5.32 -22.41
C ARG A 290 7.75 -4.31 -21.32
N ASP A 291 6.65 -4.52 -20.60
CA ASP A 291 6.29 -3.66 -19.46
C ASP A 291 7.38 -3.67 -18.38
N ILE A 292 7.91 -4.85 -18.05
CA ILE A 292 9.01 -4.98 -17.06
C ILE A 292 10.25 -4.23 -17.55
N ASP A 293 10.61 -4.38 -18.83
CA ASP A 293 11.75 -3.68 -19.42
C ASP A 293 11.56 -2.15 -19.34
N LEU A 294 10.38 -1.63 -19.71
CA LEU A 294 10.05 -0.20 -19.62
C LEU A 294 10.16 0.33 -18.19
N LEU A 295 9.60 -0.39 -17.22
CA LEU A 295 9.67 0.01 -15.81
C LEU A 295 11.11 0.07 -15.30
N ALA A 296 11.95 -0.89 -15.73
CA ALA A 296 13.38 -0.91 -15.39
C ALA A 296 14.15 0.23 -16.09
N GLU A 297 13.96 0.41 -17.41
CA GLU A 297 14.58 1.48 -18.20
C GLU A 297 14.28 2.88 -17.64
N ARG A 298 13.06 3.10 -17.14
CA ARG A 298 12.59 4.36 -16.57
C ARG A 298 12.90 4.53 -15.08
N GLY A 299 13.44 3.48 -14.41
CA GLY A 299 13.78 3.50 -12.99
C GLY A 299 12.59 3.58 -12.03
N CYS A 300 11.43 3.11 -12.47
CA CYS A 300 10.17 3.13 -11.72
C CYS A 300 10.22 2.25 -10.47
N SER A 301 9.26 2.47 -9.57
CA SER A 301 9.00 1.61 -8.40
C SER A 301 7.69 0.86 -8.55
N ILE A 302 7.58 -0.29 -7.88
CA ILE A 302 6.36 -1.10 -7.77
C ILE A 302 6.02 -1.27 -6.29
N THR A 303 4.73 -1.26 -5.94
CA THR A 303 4.27 -1.73 -4.64
C THR A 303 3.57 -3.08 -4.78
N HIS A 304 4.09 -4.08 -4.09
CA HIS A 304 3.51 -5.42 -4.00
C HIS A 304 2.56 -5.49 -2.81
N ASN A 305 1.30 -5.88 -3.06
CA ASN A 305 0.22 -5.93 -2.07
C ASN A 305 -0.30 -7.38 -1.95
N PRO A 306 0.45 -8.30 -1.32
CA PRO A 306 0.16 -9.73 -1.40
C PRO A 306 -1.19 -10.14 -0.82
N LEU A 307 -1.62 -9.52 0.30
CA LEU A 307 -2.86 -9.87 1.00
C LEU A 307 -4.09 -9.53 0.16
N SER A 308 -4.18 -8.29 -0.30
CA SER A 308 -5.27 -7.81 -1.15
C SER A 308 -5.34 -8.58 -2.47
N ASN A 309 -4.19 -8.75 -3.15
CA ASN A 309 -4.13 -9.49 -4.40
C ASN A 309 -4.64 -10.93 -4.27
N LEU A 310 -4.41 -11.58 -3.12
CA LEU A 310 -4.92 -12.90 -2.81
C LEU A 310 -6.41 -12.89 -2.49
N LYS A 311 -6.87 -11.99 -1.62
CA LYS A 311 -8.27 -11.91 -1.20
C LYS A 311 -9.20 -11.58 -2.36
N LEU A 312 -8.82 -10.63 -3.22
CA LEU A 312 -9.58 -10.26 -4.42
C LEU A 312 -9.40 -11.24 -5.58
N GLY A 313 -8.51 -12.23 -5.45
CA GLY A 313 -8.21 -13.18 -6.52
C GLY A 313 -7.60 -12.52 -7.76
N SER A 314 -6.92 -11.39 -7.60
CA SER A 314 -6.33 -10.59 -8.67
C SER A 314 -5.19 -11.31 -9.38
N GLY A 315 -4.39 -12.09 -8.64
CA GLY A 315 -3.25 -12.85 -9.13
C GLY A 315 -1.97 -12.60 -8.32
N VAL A 316 -0.82 -12.97 -8.86
CA VAL A 316 0.49 -12.85 -8.20
C VAL A 316 1.40 -11.93 -9.01
N CYS A 317 1.86 -10.84 -8.39
CA CYS A 317 2.85 -9.94 -8.97
C CYS A 317 4.17 -10.68 -9.23
N PRO A 318 4.82 -10.54 -10.40
CA PRO A 318 6.07 -11.24 -10.74
C PRO A 318 7.30 -10.60 -10.06
N VAL A 319 7.28 -10.48 -8.73
CA VAL A 319 8.25 -9.71 -7.92
C VAL A 319 9.70 -10.11 -8.20
N ARG A 320 10.03 -11.42 -8.29
CA ARG A 320 11.40 -11.86 -8.57
C ARG A 320 11.89 -11.31 -9.92
N ARG A 321 11.07 -11.41 -10.97
CA ARG A 321 11.41 -10.89 -12.29
C ARG A 321 11.63 -9.38 -12.31
N LEU A 322 10.82 -8.64 -11.54
CA LEU A 322 10.97 -7.19 -11.39
C LEU A 322 12.29 -6.85 -10.69
N ILE A 323 12.62 -7.54 -9.59
CA ILE A 323 13.89 -7.36 -8.88
C ILE A 323 15.08 -7.69 -9.78
N ASP A 324 15.03 -8.81 -10.50
CA ASP A 324 16.10 -9.26 -11.40
C ASP A 324 16.31 -8.30 -12.58
N ALA A 325 15.26 -7.61 -13.02
CA ALA A 325 15.32 -6.54 -14.02
C ALA A 325 15.81 -5.18 -13.44
N GLY A 326 16.03 -5.08 -12.12
CA GLY A 326 16.49 -3.84 -11.46
C GLY A 326 15.38 -2.87 -11.06
N VAL A 327 14.11 -3.27 -11.18
CA VAL A 327 12.96 -2.46 -10.72
C VAL A 327 12.94 -2.43 -9.19
N ASN A 328 12.75 -1.26 -8.60
CA ASN A 328 12.53 -1.17 -7.16
C ASN A 328 11.16 -1.73 -6.81
N VAL A 329 11.12 -2.62 -5.82
CA VAL A 329 9.87 -3.15 -5.30
C VAL A 329 9.72 -2.77 -3.84
N ALA A 330 8.55 -2.28 -3.46
CA ALA A 330 8.11 -1.99 -2.11
C ALA A 330 7.00 -2.96 -1.67
N LEU A 331 6.67 -2.96 -0.39
CA LEU A 331 5.58 -3.76 0.20
C LEU A 331 4.48 -2.84 0.71
N GLY A 332 3.22 -3.22 0.49
CA GLY A 332 2.04 -2.57 1.03
C GLY A 332 1.02 -3.58 1.57
N THR A 333 0.16 -3.13 2.46
CA THR A 333 -1.00 -3.91 2.92
C THR A 333 -2.19 -3.77 2.00
N ASP A 334 -2.29 -2.63 1.30
CA ASP A 334 -3.48 -2.20 0.58
C ASP A 334 -4.64 -1.82 1.52
N GLY A 335 -5.85 -1.68 0.99
CA GLY A 335 -7.01 -1.25 1.74
C GLY A 335 -7.43 -2.21 2.84
N THR A 336 -7.90 -1.66 3.95
CA THR A 336 -8.39 -2.44 5.08
C THR A 336 -9.75 -3.11 4.83
N ALA A 337 -10.37 -2.90 3.68
CA ALA A 337 -11.50 -3.69 3.18
C ALA A 337 -11.09 -4.73 2.12
N THR A 338 -9.86 -4.66 1.59
CA THR A 338 -9.31 -5.61 0.62
C THR A 338 -8.29 -6.58 1.22
N SER A 339 -7.60 -6.20 2.30
CA SER A 339 -6.69 -7.06 3.07
C SER A 339 -7.19 -7.38 4.48
N ASP A 340 -8.16 -6.59 4.97
CA ASP A 340 -8.72 -6.58 6.34
C ASP A 340 -7.72 -6.27 7.45
N THR A 341 -6.54 -5.71 7.12
CA THR A 341 -5.50 -5.35 8.09
C THR A 341 -4.61 -4.23 7.59
N ALA A 342 -4.05 -3.42 8.51
CA ALA A 342 -2.92 -2.53 8.26
C ALA A 342 -1.61 -3.07 8.89
N ASP A 343 -1.61 -4.33 9.35
CA ASP A 343 -0.44 -5.01 9.92
C ASP A 343 0.54 -5.44 8.81
N ILE A 344 1.64 -4.71 8.69
CA ILE A 344 2.67 -4.98 7.67
C ILE A 344 3.39 -6.32 7.88
N ILE A 345 3.40 -6.88 9.09
CA ILE A 345 4.03 -8.17 9.38
C ILE A 345 3.25 -9.31 8.70
N GLU A 346 1.94 -9.19 8.58
CA GLU A 346 1.14 -10.13 7.80
C GLU A 346 1.48 -10.06 6.31
N ALA A 347 1.66 -8.85 5.76
CA ALA A 347 2.08 -8.68 4.38
C ALA A 347 3.51 -9.21 4.14
N ILE A 348 4.44 -9.03 5.10
CA ILE A 348 5.78 -9.62 5.06
C ILE A 348 5.69 -11.14 5.00
N ARG A 349 4.86 -11.75 5.84
CA ARG A 349 4.67 -13.21 5.84
C ARG A 349 4.08 -13.71 4.53
N ALA A 350 3.00 -13.10 4.05
CA ALA A 350 2.37 -13.47 2.79
C ALA A 350 3.34 -13.33 1.61
N GLY A 351 4.06 -12.22 1.50
CA GLY A 351 5.06 -11.99 0.46
C GLY A 351 6.22 -12.98 0.50
N SER A 352 6.64 -13.43 1.69
CA SER A 352 7.71 -14.42 1.86
C SER A 352 7.28 -15.86 1.52
N LEU A 353 5.99 -16.17 1.54
CA LEU A 353 5.45 -17.51 1.28
C LEU A 353 4.92 -17.67 -0.14
N LEU A 354 4.20 -16.69 -0.65
CA LEU A 354 3.43 -16.74 -1.88
C LEU A 354 4.26 -17.15 -3.10
N HIS A 355 5.46 -16.60 -3.22
CA HIS A 355 6.33 -16.82 -4.41
C HIS A 355 6.99 -18.19 -4.45
N LYS A 356 6.82 -19.03 -3.43
CA LYS A 356 7.33 -20.40 -3.37
C LYS A 356 6.44 -21.43 -4.08
N ILE A 357 5.19 -21.03 -4.39
CA ILE A 357 4.21 -21.97 -4.98
C ILE A 357 4.38 -22.10 -6.49
N GLY A 358 4.87 -21.08 -7.16
CA GLY A 358 4.84 -20.97 -8.62
C GLY A 358 5.92 -21.73 -9.36
N THR A 359 7.00 -22.16 -8.69
CA THR A 359 8.13 -22.85 -9.32
C THR A 359 8.86 -23.72 -8.33
N HIS A 360 9.44 -24.84 -8.83
CA HIS A 360 10.35 -25.69 -8.06
C HIS A 360 11.78 -25.14 -8.04
N ASP A 361 12.09 -24.16 -8.88
CA ASP A 361 13.40 -23.51 -8.88
C ASP A 361 13.47 -22.51 -7.71
N THR A 362 14.26 -22.87 -6.69
CA THR A 362 14.41 -22.09 -5.47
C THR A 362 15.11 -20.74 -5.67
N SER A 363 15.83 -20.56 -6.78
CA SER A 363 16.46 -19.27 -7.13
C SER A 363 15.44 -18.17 -7.45
N HIS A 364 14.22 -18.56 -7.84
CA HIS A 364 13.10 -17.66 -8.10
C HIS A 364 12.22 -17.38 -6.86
N TRP A 365 12.52 -17.98 -5.73
CA TRP A 365 11.78 -17.72 -4.49
C TRP A 365 12.20 -16.38 -3.87
N LEU A 366 11.29 -15.74 -3.16
CA LEU A 366 11.63 -14.62 -2.29
C LEU A 366 11.96 -15.15 -0.89
N GLY A 367 13.09 -14.70 -0.37
CA GLY A 367 13.50 -14.96 1.01
C GLY A 367 12.97 -13.90 1.98
N ALA A 368 13.15 -14.14 3.28
CA ALA A 368 12.81 -13.19 4.33
C ALA A 368 13.57 -11.85 4.16
N GLU A 369 14.86 -11.92 3.83
CA GLU A 369 15.71 -10.76 3.56
C GLU A 369 15.21 -9.92 2.37
N ASP A 370 14.76 -10.58 1.28
CA ASP A 370 14.18 -9.85 0.15
C ASP A 370 12.97 -9.05 0.61
N VAL A 371 12.02 -9.69 1.31
CA VAL A 371 10.76 -9.04 1.71
C VAL A 371 10.98 -8.00 2.81
N PHE A 372 11.93 -8.22 3.72
CA PHE A 372 12.34 -7.20 4.68
C PHE A 372 12.86 -5.94 3.97
N ARG A 373 13.67 -6.12 2.91
CA ARG A 373 14.13 -5.00 2.08
C ARG A 373 12.98 -4.28 1.37
N LEU A 374 11.93 -5.02 0.91
CA LEU A 374 10.74 -4.39 0.33
C LEU A 374 10.02 -3.51 1.36
N ALA A 375 9.90 -3.97 2.60
CA ALA A 375 9.23 -3.28 3.70
C ALA A 375 10.09 -2.18 4.37
N THR A 376 11.31 -1.96 3.92
CA THR A 376 12.24 -0.96 4.46
C THR A 376 12.78 -0.05 3.35
N ARG A 377 13.95 -0.34 2.77
CA ARG A 377 14.57 0.51 1.73
C ARG A 377 13.77 0.59 0.45
N GLY A 378 13.09 -0.50 0.06
CA GLY A 378 12.20 -0.50 -1.10
C GLY A 378 11.03 0.46 -0.91
N GLY A 379 10.38 0.41 0.25
CA GLY A 379 9.33 1.34 0.65
C GLY A 379 9.83 2.79 0.74
N ALA A 380 10.99 3.01 1.35
CA ALA A 380 11.60 4.34 1.43
C ALA A 380 11.80 4.95 0.03
N ARG A 381 12.24 4.17 -0.95
CA ARG A 381 12.44 4.66 -2.32
C ARG A 381 11.11 4.97 -3.02
N SER A 382 10.11 4.10 -2.89
CA SER A 382 8.80 4.30 -3.54
C SER A 382 8.04 5.50 -2.99
N THR A 383 8.24 5.85 -1.71
CA THR A 383 7.61 6.99 -1.04
C THR A 383 8.39 8.31 -1.21
N GLY A 384 9.51 8.31 -1.97
CA GLY A 384 10.34 9.49 -2.18
C GLY A 384 11.26 9.83 -0.99
N LEU A 385 11.44 8.90 -0.05
CA LEU A 385 12.24 9.10 1.16
C LEU A 385 13.55 8.26 1.15
N ALA A 386 14.02 7.89 -0.06
CA ALA A 386 15.30 7.19 -0.22
C ALA A 386 16.44 8.00 0.41
N GLY A 387 17.28 7.33 1.21
CA GLY A 387 18.36 8.03 1.93
C GLY A 387 17.94 8.70 3.24
N GLU A 388 16.65 8.96 3.46
CA GLU A 388 16.14 9.53 4.71
C GLU A 388 15.72 8.46 5.73
N ILE A 389 15.04 7.39 5.28
CA ILE A 389 14.52 6.31 6.13
C ILE A 389 14.91 4.91 5.57
N GLY A 390 14.44 3.85 6.21
CA GLY A 390 14.55 2.46 5.75
C GLY A 390 15.84 1.74 6.13
N ALA A 391 16.72 2.38 6.90
CA ALA A 391 17.90 1.76 7.51
C ALA A 391 18.31 2.51 8.78
N ILE A 392 18.97 1.83 9.73
CA ILE A 392 19.60 2.42 10.89
C ILE A 392 21.03 2.79 10.52
N GLU A 393 21.22 4.02 10.02
CA GLU A 393 22.51 4.55 9.58
C GLU A 393 22.67 5.99 10.10
N ALA A 394 23.89 6.37 10.47
CA ALA A 394 24.17 7.75 10.88
C ALA A 394 23.75 8.75 9.81
N GLY A 395 23.08 9.82 10.22
CA GLY A 395 22.55 10.87 9.35
C GLY A 395 21.13 10.64 8.85
N ARG A 396 20.59 9.41 8.88
CA ARG A 396 19.18 9.14 8.53
C ARG A 396 18.23 9.58 9.64
N LYS A 397 16.95 9.71 9.28
CA LYS A 397 15.88 9.94 10.26
C LYS A 397 15.83 8.80 11.27
N ALA A 398 15.59 9.16 12.50
CA ALA A 398 15.52 8.20 13.61
C ALA A 398 14.14 7.52 13.65
N ASP A 399 13.92 6.63 12.68
CA ASP A 399 12.77 5.75 12.58
C ASP A 399 13.26 4.33 12.94
N VAL A 400 13.03 3.92 14.20
CA VAL A 400 13.55 2.67 14.80
C VAL A 400 12.45 1.96 15.56
N ILE A 401 12.38 0.64 15.42
CA ILE A 401 11.50 -0.21 16.23
C ILE A 401 12.29 -1.17 17.09
N LEU A 402 11.78 -1.46 18.28
CA LEU A 402 12.36 -2.43 19.20
C LEU A 402 11.38 -3.58 19.40
N LEU A 403 11.81 -4.79 19.06
CA LEU A 403 11.05 -6.02 19.24
C LEU A 403 11.51 -6.74 20.51
N ASP A 404 10.58 -7.43 21.15
CA ASP A 404 10.87 -8.26 22.33
C ASP A 404 11.57 -9.57 21.92
N ALA A 405 12.84 -9.71 22.25
CA ALA A 405 13.60 -10.92 21.98
C ALA A 405 13.13 -12.13 22.82
N ASP A 406 12.32 -11.89 23.86
CA ASP A 406 11.70 -12.94 24.69
C ASP A 406 10.33 -13.38 24.17
N ALA A 407 9.81 -12.78 23.09
CA ALA A 407 8.60 -13.26 22.43
C ALA A 407 8.79 -14.71 21.95
N TRP A 408 7.77 -15.54 22.12
CA TRP A 408 7.83 -16.97 21.77
C TRP A 408 8.35 -17.24 20.36
N GLY A 409 8.04 -16.39 19.38
CA GLY A 409 8.53 -16.51 18.02
C GLY A 409 10.03 -16.28 17.84
N PHE A 410 10.72 -15.73 18.84
CA PHE A 410 12.17 -15.54 18.88
C PHE A 410 12.89 -16.56 19.78
N ILE A 411 12.21 -17.53 20.38
CA ILE A 411 12.85 -18.51 21.27
C ILE A 411 12.88 -19.90 20.59
N PRO A 412 14.09 -20.44 20.26
CA PRO A 412 15.39 -19.78 20.33
C PRO A 412 15.57 -18.71 19.24
N LEU A 413 16.38 -17.68 19.52
CA LEU A 413 16.74 -16.70 18.50
C LEU A 413 17.77 -17.31 17.54
N ASN A 414 17.35 -17.60 16.33
CA ASN A 414 18.21 -18.15 15.27
C ASN A 414 18.60 -17.09 14.24
N ASP A 415 17.61 -16.38 13.71
CA ASP A 415 17.78 -15.34 12.70
C ASP A 415 16.62 -14.36 12.82
N PRO A 416 16.87 -13.12 13.26
CA PRO A 416 15.79 -12.19 13.55
C PRO A 416 14.94 -11.84 12.34
N ILE A 417 15.52 -11.79 11.12
CA ILE A 417 14.77 -11.42 9.91
C ILE A 417 13.91 -12.59 9.42
N ARG A 418 14.43 -13.82 9.48
CA ARG A 418 13.62 -15.01 9.16
C ARG A 418 12.48 -15.18 10.17
N GLN A 419 12.75 -14.92 11.45
CA GLN A 419 11.73 -15.03 12.49
C GLN A 419 10.72 -13.88 12.43
N LEU A 420 11.13 -12.67 12.02
CA LEU A 420 10.21 -11.59 11.66
C LEU A 420 9.21 -12.06 10.58
N ALA A 421 9.71 -12.69 9.53
CA ALA A 421 8.87 -13.12 8.40
C ALA A 421 7.98 -14.33 8.72
N PHE A 422 8.45 -15.29 9.53
CA PHE A 422 7.79 -16.58 9.62
C PHE A 422 7.25 -16.95 11.02
N SER A 423 7.73 -16.33 12.09
CA SER A 423 7.51 -16.84 13.43
C SER A 423 6.78 -15.89 14.37
N ILE A 424 7.02 -14.57 14.27
CA ILE A 424 6.44 -13.59 15.18
C ILE A 424 5.09 -13.05 14.68
N THR A 425 4.37 -12.38 15.57
CA THR A 425 3.27 -11.47 15.26
C THR A 425 3.67 -10.04 15.62
N SER A 426 2.87 -9.06 15.23
CA SER A 426 3.09 -7.65 15.58
C SER A 426 3.13 -7.37 17.09
N GLU A 427 2.64 -8.29 17.92
CA GLU A 427 2.75 -8.20 19.39
C GLU A 427 4.19 -8.16 19.89
N ALA A 428 5.16 -8.69 19.13
CA ALA A 428 6.57 -8.60 19.46
C ALA A 428 7.11 -7.17 19.38
N VAL A 429 6.48 -6.25 18.66
CA VAL A 429 6.89 -4.84 18.57
C VAL A 429 6.51 -4.12 19.85
N GLN A 430 7.49 -3.70 20.63
CA GLN A 430 7.30 -3.07 21.94
C GLN A 430 7.44 -1.55 21.90
N THR A 431 8.37 -1.05 21.10
CA THR A 431 8.67 0.39 21.03
C THR A 431 8.77 0.82 19.58
N SER A 432 8.15 1.96 19.25
CA SER A 432 8.26 2.62 17.96
C SER A 432 8.76 4.04 18.16
N ILE A 433 9.89 4.36 17.55
CA ILE A 433 10.51 5.69 17.54
C ILE A 433 10.36 6.21 16.11
N ILE A 434 9.73 7.38 15.97
CA ILE A 434 9.43 8.00 14.68
C ILE A 434 9.94 9.44 14.70
N ASP A 435 10.79 9.78 13.74
CA ASP A 435 11.37 11.15 13.66
C ASP A 435 12.05 11.55 14.99
N GLY A 436 12.74 10.58 15.63
CA GLY A 436 13.43 10.77 16.90
C GLY A 436 12.55 10.91 18.14
N ARG A 437 11.27 10.58 18.05
CA ARG A 437 10.31 10.64 19.15
C ARG A 437 9.80 9.25 19.49
N VAL A 438 9.74 8.90 20.76
CA VAL A 438 9.09 7.68 21.23
C VAL A 438 7.59 7.85 21.08
N VAL A 439 7.00 7.23 20.06
CA VAL A 439 5.57 7.26 19.76
C VAL A 439 4.83 6.14 20.50
N MET A 440 5.44 4.96 20.58
CA MET A 440 4.93 3.83 21.35
C MET A 440 6.05 3.27 22.25
N ARG A 441 5.72 2.95 23.51
CA ARG A 441 6.61 2.27 24.47
C ARG A 441 5.83 1.21 25.22
N ASP A 442 6.41 0.00 25.30
CA ASP A 442 5.77 -1.16 25.93
C ASP A 442 4.30 -1.34 25.48
N ARG A 443 4.11 -1.18 24.16
CA ARG A 443 2.81 -1.24 23.46
C ARG A 443 1.79 -0.17 23.85
N VAL A 444 2.17 0.85 24.59
CA VAL A 444 1.34 2.02 24.91
C VAL A 444 1.71 3.17 23.98
N ILE A 445 0.75 3.66 23.18
CA ILE A 445 0.96 4.82 22.30
C ILE A 445 0.91 6.08 23.16
N ALA A 446 2.04 6.79 23.24
CA ALA A 446 2.21 7.95 24.12
C ALA A 446 1.54 9.23 23.60
N THR A 447 1.18 9.26 22.32
CA THR A 447 0.64 10.44 21.64
C THR A 447 -0.89 10.54 21.70
N LEU A 448 -1.59 9.47 22.12
CA LEU A 448 -3.03 9.33 22.05
C LEU A 448 -3.64 8.82 23.36
N ASP A 449 -4.87 9.24 23.64
CA ASP A 449 -5.76 8.51 24.52
C ASP A 449 -6.48 7.41 23.72
N GLU A 450 -5.85 6.23 23.64
CA GLU A 450 -6.39 5.11 22.85
C GLU A 450 -7.77 4.65 23.35
N ALA A 451 -8.05 4.75 24.65
CA ALA A 451 -9.34 4.33 25.19
C ALA A 451 -10.48 5.25 24.71
N ALA A 452 -10.24 6.55 24.74
CA ALA A 452 -11.18 7.55 24.23
C ALA A 452 -11.38 7.41 22.71
N ILE A 453 -10.30 7.26 21.95
CA ILE A 453 -10.36 7.05 20.48
C ILE A 453 -11.13 5.77 20.16
N LYS A 454 -10.84 4.66 20.84
CA LYS A 454 -11.52 3.38 20.62
C LYS A 454 -13.03 3.47 20.87
N ALA A 455 -13.44 4.19 21.91
CA ALA A 455 -14.87 4.38 22.21
C ALA A 455 -15.57 5.18 21.09
N GLU A 456 -14.95 6.26 20.61
CA GLU A 456 -15.50 7.09 19.54
C GLU A 456 -15.51 6.35 18.19
N VAL A 457 -14.46 5.59 17.87
CA VAL A 457 -14.39 4.72 16.69
C VAL A 457 -15.51 3.69 16.72
N ALA A 458 -15.74 3.03 17.86
CA ALA A 458 -16.79 2.02 17.99
C ALA A 458 -18.19 2.61 17.72
N GLU A 459 -18.48 3.81 18.23
CA GLU A 459 -19.74 4.50 17.98
C GLU A 459 -19.90 4.90 16.50
N ALA A 460 -18.85 5.50 15.90
CA ALA A 460 -18.88 5.93 14.52
C ALA A 460 -18.98 4.74 13.54
N ALA A 461 -18.25 3.67 13.79
CA ALA A 461 -18.29 2.44 12.98
C ALA A 461 -19.66 1.75 13.06
N GLU A 462 -20.30 1.69 14.26
CA GLU A 462 -21.64 1.12 14.40
C GLU A 462 -22.69 1.98 13.67
N ARG A 463 -22.57 3.32 13.72
CA ARG A 463 -23.44 4.22 12.94
C ARG A 463 -23.24 4.00 11.43
N PHE A 464 -22.00 3.90 10.96
CA PHE A 464 -21.66 3.59 9.57
C PHE A 464 -22.28 2.27 9.12
N ARG A 465 -22.09 1.21 9.90
CA ARG A 465 -22.62 -0.14 9.61
C ARG A 465 -24.14 -0.16 9.51
N ARG A 466 -24.82 0.59 10.38
CA ARG A 466 -26.29 0.59 10.44
C ARG A 466 -26.92 1.48 9.37
N GLU A 467 -26.32 2.62 9.07
CA GLU A 467 -26.98 3.67 8.28
C GLU A 467 -26.40 3.76 6.85
N ARG A 468 -25.08 3.64 6.70
CA ARG A 468 -24.39 3.90 5.42
C ARG A 468 -24.15 2.64 4.61
N LEU A 469 -23.61 1.62 5.21
CA LEU A 469 -23.26 0.38 4.50
C LEU A 469 -24.46 -0.24 3.75
N PRO A 470 -25.69 -0.29 4.32
CA PRO A 470 -26.85 -0.78 3.58
C PRO A 470 -27.23 0.08 2.36
N ALA A 471 -27.06 1.41 2.43
CA ALA A 471 -27.30 2.32 1.31
C ALA A 471 -26.26 2.12 0.20
N MET A 472 -24.97 2.00 0.57
CA MET A 472 -23.88 1.69 -0.36
C MET A 472 -24.14 0.39 -1.11
N HIS A 473 -24.52 -0.68 -0.40
CA HIS A 473 -24.87 -1.96 -1.02
C HIS A 473 -26.13 -1.86 -1.90
N ALA A 474 -27.09 -1.01 -1.56
CA ALA A 474 -28.27 -0.82 -2.40
C ALA A 474 -27.89 -0.12 -3.71
N GLY A 475 -27.03 0.91 -3.69
CA GLY A 475 -26.48 1.56 -4.85
C GLY A 475 -25.68 0.59 -5.74
N ALA A 476 -24.80 -0.21 -5.13
CA ALA A 476 -23.99 -1.23 -5.81
C ALA A 476 -24.86 -2.25 -6.59
N ARG A 477 -25.91 -2.80 -5.97
CA ARG A 477 -26.80 -3.80 -6.58
C ARG A 477 -27.46 -3.32 -7.88
N ARG A 478 -27.61 -2.02 -8.07
CA ARG A 478 -28.21 -1.45 -9.29
C ARG A 478 -27.31 -1.64 -10.52
N VAL A 479 -26.00 -1.68 -10.34
CA VAL A 479 -25.01 -1.80 -11.42
C VAL A 479 -24.29 -3.15 -11.43
N GLU A 480 -24.36 -3.93 -10.36
CA GLU A 480 -23.58 -5.16 -10.14
C GLU A 480 -23.66 -6.15 -11.29
N ARG A 481 -24.88 -6.41 -11.83
CA ARG A 481 -25.06 -7.37 -12.93
C ARG A 481 -24.29 -6.97 -14.20
N TYR A 482 -24.13 -5.68 -14.46
CA TYR A 482 -23.43 -5.18 -15.65
C TYR A 482 -21.92 -5.24 -15.44
N VAL A 483 -21.45 -4.84 -14.27
CA VAL A 483 -20.03 -4.95 -13.90
C VAL A 483 -19.59 -6.42 -13.86
N ARG A 484 -20.46 -7.33 -13.41
CA ARG A 484 -20.20 -8.78 -13.46
C ARG A 484 -20.07 -9.28 -14.91
N GLN A 485 -20.90 -8.82 -15.85
CA GLN A 485 -20.76 -9.15 -17.26
C GLN A 485 -19.45 -8.60 -17.86
N VAL A 486 -19.02 -7.39 -17.45
CA VAL A 486 -17.69 -6.86 -17.84
C VAL A 486 -16.59 -7.79 -17.35
N TYR A 487 -16.60 -8.15 -16.06
CA TYR A 487 -15.62 -9.06 -15.47
C TYR A 487 -15.57 -10.41 -16.19
N GLU A 488 -16.72 -11.03 -16.43
CA GLU A 488 -16.83 -12.32 -17.11
C GLU A 488 -16.31 -12.21 -18.56
N ARG A 489 -16.67 -11.16 -19.30
CA ARG A 489 -16.20 -10.92 -20.66
C ARG A 489 -14.70 -10.68 -20.72
N ALA A 490 -14.17 -9.83 -19.85
CA ALA A 490 -12.74 -9.52 -19.79
C ALA A 490 -11.90 -10.75 -19.37
N THR A 491 -12.38 -11.53 -18.41
CA THR A 491 -11.66 -12.73 -17.97
C THR A 491 -11.66 -13.86 -19.01
N ALA A 492 -12.60 -13.85 -19.96
CA ALA A 492 -12.65 -14.79 -21.09
C ALA A 492 -11.70 -14.41 -22.24
N MET A 493 -11.26 -13.15 -22.34
CA MET A 493 -10.37 -12.67 -23.40
C MET A 493 -8.93 -13.12 -23.16
N ASP A 494 -8.18 -13.36 -24.23
CA ASP A 494 -6.74 -13.55 -24.17
C ASP A 494 -6.04 -12.19 -24.11
N VAL A 495 -5.02 -12.08 -23.26
CA VAL A 495 -4.15 -10.91 -23.17
C VAL A 495 -2.69 -11.35 -23.17
N PRO A 496 -1.78 -10.60 -23.81
CA PRO A 496 -0.35 -10.90 -23.75
C PRO A 496 0.15 -10.73 -22.32
N LEU A 497 1.07 -11.61 -21.90
CA LEU A 497 1.62 -11.64 -20.54
C LEU A 497 3.12 -11.94 -20.55
N ALA A 498 3.82 -11.50 -19.55
CA ALA A 498 5.24 -11.76 -19.33
C ALA A 498 5.55 -13.21 -18.91
N GLY A 499 4.55 -14.03 -18.77
CA GLY A 499 4.57 -15.42 -18.31
C GLY A 499 3.18 -15.79 -17.86
N GLU A 500 2.88 -17.05 -17.59
CA GLU A 500 1.56 -17.40 -17.06
C GLU A 500 1.37 -16.70 -15.71
N PRO A 501 0.33 -15.85 -15.55
CA PRO A 501 -0.03 -15.39 -14.23
C PRO A 501 -0.39 -16.65 -13.44
N GLN A 502 0.28 -16.84 -12.31
CA GLN A 502 0.14 -18.05 -11.51
C GLN A 502 -1.21 -18.10 -10.82
N ARG A 503 -2.26 -18.22 -11.60
CA ARG A 503 -3.62 -18.51 -11.12
C ARG A 503 -3.86 -20.00 -10.91
N ARG A 504 -2.90 -20.88 -11.30
CA ARG A 504 -3.05 -22.31 -11.18
C ARG A 504 -1.82 -22.93 -10.54
N PRO A 505 -1.99 -23.65 -9.43
CA PRO A 505 -0.99 -24.61 -9.02
C PRO A 505 -0.69 -25.57 -10.20
N PRO A 506 0.56 -25.95 -10.43
CA PRO A 506 0.89 -27.00 -11.39
C PRO A 506 0.03 -28.23 -11.08
N GLY A 507 -0.73 -28.74 -12.05
CA GLY A 507 -1.56 -29.92 -11.89
C GLY A 507 -3.07 -29.72 -12.02
N PHE A 508 -3.59 -28.49 -11.99
CA PHE A 508 -5.00 -28.23 -12.31
C PHE A 508 -5.21 -27.97 -13.80
N ALA A 509 -5.17 -29.04 -14.62
CA ALA A 509 -5.66 -28.96 -15.99
C ALA A 509 -7.19 -28.69 -15.99
N ARG A 510 -7.68 -27.81 -16.87
CA ARG A 510 -9.12 -27.77 -17.14
C ARG A 510 -9.57 -29.17 -17.52
N PRO A 511 -10.68 -29.69 -16.95
CA PRO A 511 -11.30 -30.85 -17.55
C PRO A 511 -11.59 -30.48 -19.03
N GLN A 512 -11.01 -31.24 -19.93
CA GLN A 512 -11.34 -31.09 -21.36
C GLN A 512 -12.85 -31.24 -21.45
N ARG A 513 -13.56 -30.17 -21.89
CA ARG A 513 -14.95 -30.31 -22.29
C ARG A 513 -14.95 -31.37 -23.37
N GLY A 514 -15.47 -32.54 -23.04
CA GLY A 514 -15.59 -33.65 -23.95
C GLY A 514 -16.26 -33.13 -25.23
N ARG A 515 -15.60 -33.29 -26.37
CA ARG A 515 -16.28 -33.28 -27.65
C ARG A 515 -17.38 -34.31 -27.56
N ALA A 516 -18.64 -33.85 -27.51
CA ALA A 516 -19.77 -34.72 -27.72
C ALA A 516 -19.54 -35.45 -29.04
N GLN A 517 -19.22 -36.75 -28.97
CA GLN A 517 -19.25 -37.64 -30.13
C GLN A 517 -20.69 -37.63 -30.62
N GLN A 518 -20.91 -36.96 -31.75
CA GLN A 518 -22.07 -37.23 -32.59
C GLN A 518 -21.84 -38.64 -33.16
N GLU A 519 -22.23 -39.67 -32.45
CA GLU A 519 -22.50 -40.97 -33.09
C GLU A 519 -23.80 -40.87 -33.84
N GLY A 520 -23.64 -40.81 -35.15
CA GLY A 520 -24.72 -40.93 -36.11
C GLY A 520 -25.41 -42.27 -35.97
N ARG A 521 -26.68 -42.29 -35.63
CA ARG A 521 -27.59 -43.37 -35.97
C ARG A 521 -27.89 -43.28 -37.45
N LYS A 522 -27.54 -44.30 -38.20
CA LYS A 522 -28.11 -44.67 -39.52
C LYS A 522 -28.85 -46.00 -39.40
N PRO A 523 -29.73 -46.31 -40.35
CA PRO A 523 -31.17 -46.41 -40.15
C PRO A 523 -31.63 -47.79 -39.68
#